data_d778a75b12f8a25516c3b80284264bad
#
_entry.id   d778a75b12f8a25516c3b80284264bad
#
_cell.length_a   1.000
_cell.length_b   1.000
_cell.length_c   1.000
_cell.angle_alpha   90.00
_cell.angle_beta   90.00
_cell.angle_gamma   90.00
#
_symmetry.space_group_name_H-M   'P 1'
#
loop_
_entity.id
_entity.type
_entity.pdbx_description
1 polymer ?
#
loop_
_entity_poly.entity_id
_entity_poly.type
_entity_poly.pdbx_seq_one_letter_code
_entity_poly.pdbx_strand_id
1 'polypeptide(L)'
;MIKFQDVPYMRLNMDRFEQKFRSQLEEFKHAKSFGAAYYALLGLDRIRDEFSTLAVICEARNTMDVNDVFYKEETEFFDRVKPRYEALENEMNEALLESPYQKEFEIHIGTEPFRMAALHKESFHPEIMEELKQENELSSKYSEMIANLKAETEEGVVPLSKIGTHMGSEDRNERAKYAAIWEKSFASAGEELDDLYD
;
A
#
# COMPACT_ATOMS: atom_id res chain seq x y z
N MET A 1 24.53 6.98 -9.28
CA MET A 1 23.24 6.32 -9.01
C MET A 1 22.78 6.78 -7.63
N ILE A 2 21.60 7.35 -7.50
CA ILE A 2 21.02 7.76 -6.20
C ILE A 2 20.70 6.48 -5.42
N LYS A 3 21.11 6.40 -4.15
CA LYS A 3 20.72 5.28 -3.29
C LYS A 3 19.28 5.50 -2.82
N PHE A 4 18.55 4.42 -2.53
CA PHE A 4 17.15 4.51 -2.09
C PHE A 4 16.96 5.39 -0.84
N GLN A 5 17.88 5.32 0.09
CA GLN A 5 17.87 6.16 1.30
C GLN A 5 17.99 7.66 1.02
N ASP A 6 18.57 8.04 -0.14
CA ASP A 6 18.81 9.43 -0.54
C ASP A 6 17.69 9.97 -1.44
N VAL A 7 16.68 9.15 -1.77
CA VAL A 7 15.51 9.60 -2.55
C VAL A 7 14.74 10.63 -1.73
N PRO A 8 14.48 11.84 -2.28
CA PRO A 8 13.70 12.85 -1.56
C PRO A 8 12.31 12.32 -1.18
N TYR A 9 11.90 12.61 0.04
CA TYR A 9 10.56 12.32 0.54
C TYR A 9 9.96 13.56 1.17
N MET A 10 8.70 13.77 0.93
CA MET A 10 7.92 14.86 1.51
C MET A 10 6.49 14.37 1.72
N ARG A 11 5.93 14.64 2.90
CA ARG A 11 4.53 14.29 3.21
C ARG A 11 3.58 14.85 2.14
N LEU A 12 2.70 13.99 1.66
CA LEU A 12 1.66 14.38 0.70
C LEU A 12 0.67 15.36 1.35
N ASN A 13 0.36 16.44 0.66
CA ASN A 13 -0.80 17.27 1.03
C ASN A 13 -2.04 16.68 0.36
N MET A 14 -2.81 15.87 1.10
CA MET A 14 -3.96 15.15 0.55
C MET A 14 -5.04 16.06 -0.01
N ASP A 15 -5.31 17.19 0.61
CA ASP A 15 -6.36 18.11 0.14
C ASP A 15 -5.98 18.78 -1.21
N ARG A 16 -4.70 19.16 -1.35
CA ARG A 16 -4.18 19.68 -2.62
C ARG A 16 -4.12 18.58 -3.69
N PHE A 17 -3.75 17.36 -3.31
CA PHE A 17 -3.75 16.21 -4.18
C PHE A 17 -5.15 15.93 -4.73
N GLU A 18 -6.14 15.85 -3.86
CA GLU A 18 -7.55 15.62 -4.22
C GLU A 18 -8.08 16.72 -5.14
N GLN A 19 -7.79 17.99 -4.85
CA GLN A 19 -8.18 19.11 -5.71
C GLN A 19 -7.58 18.98 -7.12
N LYS A 20 -6.29 18.64 -7.21
CA LYS A 20 -5.57 18.43 -8.47
C LYS A 20 -6.15 17.24 -9.25
N PHE A 21 -6.44 16.14 -8.55
CA PHE A 21 -7.02 14.94 -9.14
C PHE A 21 -8.42 15.25 -9.72
N ARG A 22 -9.29 15.84 -8.95
CA ARG A 22 -10.65 16.20 -9.40
C ARG A 22 -10.65 17.18 -10.56
N SER A 23 -9.76 18.18 -10.54
CA SER A 23 -9.61 19.10 -11.67
C SER A 23 -9.23 18.37 -12.96
N GLN A 24 -8.29 17.43 -12.89
CA GLN A 24 -7.85 16.64 -14.04
C GLN A 24 -8.93 15.65 -14.49
N LEU A 25 -9.71 15.08 -13.54
CA LEU A 25 -10.84 14.20 -13.83
C LEU A 25 -11.96 14.94 -14.57
N GLU A 26 -12.24 16.18 -14.21
CA GLU A 26 -13.21 17.01 -14.93
C GLU A 26 -12.74 17.33 -16.36
N GLU A 27 -11.45 17.55 -16.58
CA GLU A 27 -10.89 17.70 -17.92
C GLU A 27 -11.10 16.41 -18.76
N PHE A 28 -10.93 15.23 -18.14
CA PHE A 28 -11.19 13.94 -18.78
C PHE A 28 -12.66 13.79 -19.15
N LYS A 29 -13.59 14.00 -18.20
CA LYS A 29 -15.04 13.87 -18.39
C LYS A 29 -15.59 14.79 -19.48
N HIS A 30 -15.03 15.99 -19.59
CA HIS A 30 -15.50 17.02 -20.52
C HIS A 30 -14.66 17.12 -21.81
N ALA A 31 -13.76 16.17 -22.07
CA ALA A 31 -12.95 16.15 -23.27
C ALA A 31 -13.78 16.14 -24.56
N LYS A 32 -13.42 16.95 -25.54
CA LYS A 32 -14.15 17.10 -26.80
C LYS A 32 -13.61 16.24 -27.93
N SER A 33 -12.57 15.46 -27.69
CA SER A 33 -11.96 14.54 -28.64
C SER A 33 -11.23 13.42 -27.90
N PHE A 34 -11.02 12.29 -28.55
CA PHE A 34 -10.22 11.20 -28.02
C PHE A 34 -8.82 11.67 -27.59
N GLY A 35 -8.14 12.47 -28.41
CA GLY A 35 -6.81 13.00 -28.07
C GLY A 35 -6.82 13.82 -26.79
N ALA A 36 -7.83 14.68 -26.57
CA ALA A 36 -7.97 15.45 -25.33
C ALA A 36 -8.24 14.52 -24.13
N ALA A 37 -9.13 13.54 -24.27
CA ALA A 37 -9.41 12.55 -23.25
C ALA A 37 -8.15 11.72 -22.90
N TYR A 38 -7.38 11.30 -23.91
CA TYR A 38 -6.15 10.55 -23.70
C TYR A 38 -5.09 11.34 -22.93
N TYR A 39 -4.88 12.61 -23.28
CA TYR A 39 -3.94 13.47 -22.55
C TYR A 39 -4.42 13.74 -21.11
N ALA A 40 -5.72 13.89 -20.89
CA ALA A 40 -6.28 14.04 -19.55
C ALA A 40 -6.09 12.77 -18.72
N LEU A 41 -6.26 11.58 -19.30
CA LEU A 41 -5.99 10.29 -18.64
C LEU A 41 -4.51 10.17 -18.25
N LEU A 42 -3.58 10.51 -19.16
CA LEU A 42 -2.15 10.53 -18.83
C LEU A 42 -1.82 11.53 -17.72
N GLY A 43 -2.57 12.63 -17.63
CA GLY A 43 -2.46 13.58 -16.53
C GLY A 43 -2.90 12.98 -15.19
N LEU A 44 -3.99 12.21 -15.18
CA LEU A 44 -4.47 11.46 -14.01
C LEU A 44 -3.44 10.41 -13.57
N ASP A 45 -2.87 9.66 -14.51
CA ASP A 45 -1.84 8.66 -14.19
C ASP A 45 -0.62 9.30 -13.50
N ARG A 46 -0.15 10.45 -13.98
CA ARG A 46 0.96 11.17 -13.32
C ARG A 46 0.62 11.63 -11.90
N ILE A 47 -0.64 11.99 -11.64
CA ILE A 47 -1.10 12.36 -10.30
C ILE A 47 -1.13 11.12 -9.41
N ARG A 48 -1.62 9.99 -9.92
CA ARG A 48 -1.62 8.69 -9.23
C ARG A 48 -0.21 8.22 -8.88
N ASP A 49 0.73 8.39 -9.81
CA ASP A 49 2.16 8.09 -9.59
C ASP A 49 2.74 8.89 -8.41
N GLU A 50 2.31 10.14 -8.21
CA GLU A 50 2.73 10.96 -7.06
C GLU A 50 2.32 10.31 -5.73
N PHE A 51 1.07 9.87 -5.59
CA PHE A 51 0.58 9.17 -4.41
C PHE A 51 1.31 7.84 -4.20
N SER A 52 1.31 6.98 -5.22
CA SER A 52 1.88 5.64 -5.16
C SER A 52 3.38 5.68 -4.84
N THR A 53 4.12 6.61 -5.44
CA THR A 53 5.57 6.74 -5.20
C THR A 53 5.85 7.12 -3.75
N LEU A 54 5.12 8.09 -3.19
CA LEU A 54 5.31 8.52 -1.81
C LEU A 54 4.90 7.42 -0.82
N ALA A 55 3.77 6.74 -1.08
CA ALA A 55 3.32 5.62 -0.25
C ALA A 55 4.35 4.48 -0.22
N VAL A 56 4.87 4.07 -1.39
CA VAL A 56 5.89 3.01 -1.49
C VAL A 56 7.20 3.40 -0.81
N ILE A 57 7.66 4.65 -0.96
CA ILE A 57 8.87 5.12 -0.25
C ILE A 57 8.66 5.08 1.26
N CYS A 58 7.50 5.53 1.74
CA CYS A 58 7.13 5.51 3.15
C CYS A 58 7.14 4.07 3.69
N GLU A 59 6.39 3.17 3.06
CA GLU A 59 6.28 1.76 3.42
C GLU A 59 7.65 1.07 3.45
N ALA A 60 8.45 1.23 2.39
CA ALA A 60 9.77 0.62 2.32
C ALA A 60 10.71 1.11 3.42
N ARG A 61 10.69 2.41 3.77
CA ARG A 61 11.53 2.96 4.83
C ARG A 61 11.05 2.56 6.22
N ASN A 62 9.73 2.54 6.44
CA ASN A 62 9.16 2.01 7.68
C ASN A 62 9.51 0.52 7.87
N THR A 63 9.48 -0.28 6.82
CA THR A 63 9.88 -1.70 6.87
C THR A 63 11.38 -1.88 7.18
N MET A 64 12.25 -0.94 6.77
CA MET A 64 13.68 -0.98 7.10
C MET A 64 13.95 -0.72 8.57
N ASP A 65 13.16 0.16 9.22
CA ASP A 65 13.22 0.44 10.65
C ASP A 65 11.82 0.83 11.16
N VAL A 66 11.10 -0.14 11.70
CA VAL A 66 9.73 0.04 12.24
C VAL A 66 9.70 0.92 13.52
N ASN A 67 10.87 1.25 14.09
CA ASN A 67 11.00 2.13 15.25
C ASN A 67 11.37 3.57 14.85
N ASP A 68 11.54 3.85 13.57
CA ASP A 68 11.70 5.23 13.07
C ASP A 68 10.39 5.99 13.25
N VAL A 69 10.37 6.91 14.20
CA VAL A 69 9.17 7.68 14.59
C VAL A 69 8.59 8.45 13.41
N PHE A 70 9.45 9.01 12.53
CA PHE A 70 8.98 9.77 11.37
C PHE A 70 8.22 8.88 10.38
N TYR A 71 8.81 7.75 9.97
CA TYR A 71 8.15 6.87 8.99
C TYR A 71 6.98 6.09 9.58
N LYS A 72 6.96 5.86 10.88
CA LYS A 72 5.77 5.36 11.58
C LYS A 72 4.59 6.35 11.49
N GLU A 73 4.81 7.63 11.80
CA GLU A 73 3.79 8.68 11.65
C GLU A 73 3.33 8.88 10.21
N GLU A 74 4.24 8.69 9.23
CA GLU A 74 3.91 8.75 7.81
C GLU A 74 3.05 7.55 7.37
N THR A 75 3.33 6.34 7.87
CA THR A 75 2.50 5.15 7.63
C THR A 75 1.09 5.36 8.16
N GLU A 76 0.94 5.80 9.41
CA GLU A 76 -0.36 6.16 9.99
C GLU A 76 -1.10 7.24 9.19
N PHE A 77 -0.36 8.19 8.60
CA PHE A 77 -0.95 9.17 7.70
C PHE A 77 -1.50 8.51 6.44
N PHE A 78 -0.73 7.61 5.76
CA PHE A 78 -1.20 6.91 4.57
C PHE A 78 -2.38 6.00 4.87
N ASP A 79 -2.40 5.28 6.00
CA ASP A 79 -3.53 4.45 6.42
C ASP A 79 -4.83 5.26 6.50
N ARG A 80 -4.75 6.48 7.04
CA ARG A 80 -5.91 7.39 7.15
C ARG A 80 -6.37 7.98 5.82
N VAL A 81 -5.46 8.25 4.87
CA VAL A 81 -5.81 8.92 3.61
C VAL A 81 -6.04 7.98 2.45
N LYS A 82 -5.61 6.73 2.56
CA LYS A 82 -5.78 5.69 1.52
C LYS A 82 -7.24 5.51 1.09
N PRO A 83 -8.23 5.42 1.99
CA PRO A 83 -9.63 5.32 1.57
C PRO A 83 -10.11 6.53 0.75
N ARG A 84 -9.60 7.74 1.04
CA ARG A 84 -9.91 8.93 0.22
C ARG A 84 -9.32 8.82 -1.18
N TYR A 85 -8.10 8.27 -1.29
CA TYR A 85 -7.46 8.01 -2.58
C TYR A 85 -8.23 6.95 -3.38
N GLU A 86 -8.64 5.85 -2.74
CA GLU A 86 -9.44 4.78 -3.37
C GLU A 86 -10.79 5.30 -3.89
N ALA A 87 -11.42 6.23 -3.16
CA ALA A 87 -12.64 6.90 -3.64
C ALA A 87 -12.39 7.70 -4.93
N LEU A 88 -11.26 8.42 -5.03
CA LEU A 88 -10.88 9.14 -6.25
C LEU A 88 -10.58 8.21 -7.42
N GLU A 89 -9.91 7.08 -7.15
CA GLU A 89 -9.67 6.05 -8.18
C GLU A 89 -10.99 5.44 -8.68
N ASN A 90 -11.94 5.22 -7.77
CA ASN A 90 -13.26 4.73 -8.18
C ASN A 90 -14.00 5.74 -9.06
N GLU A 91 -13.98 7.04 -8.73
CA GLU A 91 -14.55 8.09 -9.58
C GLU A 91 -13.89 8.13 -10.97
N MET A 92 -12.57 7.90 -11.04
CA MET A 92 -11.84 7.83 -12.31
C MET A 92 -12.23 6.56 -13.10
N ASN A 93 -12.35 5.42 -12.45
CA ASN A 93 -12.75 4.16 -13.06
C ASN A 93 -14.17 4.27 -13.64
N GLU A 94 -15.10 4.90 -12.93
CA GLU A 94 -16.45 5.18 -13.44
C GLU A 94 -16.41 6.07 -14.68
N ALA A 95 -15.65 7.16 -14.62
CA ALA A 95 -15.52 8.06 -15.76
C ALA A 95 -14.87 7.38 -16.97
N LEU A 96 -13.94 6.46 -16.76
CA LEU A 96 -13.30 5.67 -17.81
C LEU A 96 -14.34 4.73 -18.49
N LEU A 97 -15.14 4.03 -17.69
CA LEU A 97 -16.19 3.13 -18.18
C LEU A 97 -17.31 3.86 -18.93
N GLU A 98 -17.61 5.11 -18.54
CA GLU A 98 -18.64 5.95 -19.14
C GLU A 98 -18.12 6.81 -20.28
N SER A 99 -16.82 6.73 -20.60
CA SER A 99 -16.21 7.55 -21.63
C SER A 99 -16.81 7.29 -23.02
N PRO A 100 -17.21 8.34 -23.76
CA PRO A 100 -17.66 8.18 -25.15
C PRO A 100 -16.56 7.66 -26.08
N TYR A 101 -15.31 7.66 -25.63
CA TYR A 101 -14.14 7.22 -26.37
C TYR A 101 -13.63 5.84 -25.91
N GLN A 102 -14.47 5.05 -25.21
CA GLN A 102 -14.04 3.75 -24.65
C GLN A 102 -13.42 2.84 -25.71
N LYS A 103 -14.03 2.74 -26.91
CA LYS A 103 -13.53 1.89 -27.99
C LYS A 103 -12.16 2.32 -28.51
N GLU A 104 -11.92 3.62 -28.62
CA GLU A 104 -10.62 4.15 -29.00
C GLU A 104 -9.58 3.89 -27.92
N PHE A 105 -9.95 4.01 -26.65
CA PHE A 105 -9.08 3.63 -25.54
C PHE A 105 -8.74 2.13 -25.58
N GLU A 106 -9.72 1.24 -25.76
CA GLU A 106 -9.49 -0.21 -25.85
C GLU A 106 -8.49 -0.57 -26.96
N ILE A 107 -8.51 0.15 -28.08
CA ILE A 107 -7.55 -0.03 -29.17
C ILE A 107 -6.13 0.41 -28.76
N HIS A 108 -5.99 1.47 -27.93
CA HIS A 108 -4.71 2.08 -27.61
C HIS A 108 -4.05 1.51 -26.35
N ILE A 109 -4.85 1.15 -25.32
CA ILE A 109 -4.37 0.68 -24.03
C ILE A 109 -4.85 -0.73 -23.68
N GLY A 110 -5.63 -1.36 -24.56
CA GLY A 110 -6.19 -2.69 -24.35
C GLY A 110 -7.50 -2.67 -23.54
N THR A 111 -8.11 -3.84 -23.40
CA THR A 111 -9.38 -4.03 -22.68
C THR A 111 -9.21 -4.25 -21.18
N GLU A 112 -7.99 -4.61 -20.73
CA GLU A 112 -7.73 -4.96 -19.33
C GLU A 112 -8.01 -3.81 -18.34
N PRO A 113 -7.64 -2.54 -18.61
CA PRO A 113 -7.96 -1.43 -17.71
C PRO A 113 -9.49 -1.28 -17.49
N PHE A 114 -10.31 -1.53 -18.50
CA PHE A 114 -11.77 -1.46 -18.38
C PHE A 114 -12.33 -2.62 -17.56
N ARG A 115 -11.79 -3.83 -17.74
CA ARG A 115 -12.17 -4.98 -16.93
C ARG A 115 -11.84 -4.76 -15.47
N MET A 116 -10.65 -4.24 -15.18
CA MET A 116 -10.24 -3.91 -13.81
C MET A 116 -11.09 -2.79 -13.22
N ALA A 117 -11.37 -1.73 -13.98
CA ALA A 117 -12.25 -0.65 -13.54
C ALA A 117 -13.66 -1.16 -13.18
N ALA A 118 -14.22 -2.07 -13.97
CA ALA A 118 -15.52 -2.68 -13.68
C ALA A 118 -15.50 -3.50 -12.38
N LEU A 119 -14.46 -4.31 -12.16
CA LEU A 119 -14.30 -5.08 -10.92
C LEU A 119 -14.13 -4.17 -9.70
N HIS A 120 -13.35 -3.10 -9.82
CA HIS A 120 -13.19 -2.12 -8.74
C HIS A 120 -14.52 -1.43 -8.40
N LYS A 121 -15.31 -1.06 -9.42
CA LYS A 121 -16.63 -0.47 -9.21
C LYS A 121 -17.57 -1.42 -8.46
N GLU A 122 -17.55 -2.70 -8.77
CA GLU A 122 -18.38 -3.71 -8.09
C GLU A 122 -17.96 -3.96 -6.64
N SER A 123 -16.68 -3.79 -6.30
CA SER A 123 -16.13 -4.03 -4.96
C SER A 123 -16.09 -2.78 -4.08
N PHE A 124 -16.23 -1.58 -4.65
CA PHE A 124 -16.15 -0.33 -3.89
C PHE A 124 -17.50 0.04 -3.25
N HIS A 125 -17.50 0.21 -1.94
CA HIS A 125 -18.68 0.64 -1.17
C HIS A 125 -18.29 1.81 -0.25
N PRO A 126 -18.71 3.06 -0.55
CA PRO A 126 -18.39 4.23 0.27
C PRO A 126 -18.81 4.10 1.74
N GLU A 127 -19.80 3.26 2.03
CA GLU A 127 -20.35 3.05 3.36
C GLU A 127 -19.35 2.36 4.31
N ILE A 128 -18.35 1.64 3.77
CA ILE A 128 -17.34 0.92 4.56
C ILE A 128 -15.99 1.63 4.64
N MET A 129 -15.92 2.92 4.31
CA MET A 129 -14.64 3.65 4.32
C MET A 129 -13.99 3.73 5.71
N GLU A 130 -14.80 3.83 6.77
CA GLU A 130 -14.26 3.87 8.14
C GLU A 130 -13.73 2.51 8.56
N GLU A 131 -14.39 1.43 8.16
CA GLU A 131 -13.93 0.06 8.38
C GLU A 131 -12.65 -0.23 7.60
N LEU A 132 -12.55 0.21 6.35
CA LEU A 132 -11.31 0.09 5.54
C LEU A 132 -10.13 0.84 6.17
N LYS A 133 -10.38 2.01 6.75
CA LYS A 133 -9.36 2.75 7.49
C LYS A 133 -8.90 1.98 8.73
N GLN A 134 -9.84 1.43 9.51
CA GLN A 134 -9.54 0.63 10.69
C GLN A 134 -8.75 -0.63 10.31
N GLU A 135 -9.14 -1.32 9.23
CA GLU A 135 -8.41 -2.48 8.69
C GLU A 135 -6.97 -2.13 8.33
N ASN A 136 -6.73 -1.01 7.65
CA ASN A 136 -5.37 -0.55 7.35
C ASN A 136 -4.55 -0.27 8.62
N GLU A 137 -5.14 0.41 9.61
CA GLU A 137 -4.48 0.71 10.89
C GLU A 137 -4.13 -0.58 11.67
N LEU A 138 -5.04 -1.58 11.69
CA LEU A 138 -4.80 -2.88 12.33
C LEU A 138 -3.73 -3.69 11.58
N SER A 139 -3.75 -3.69 10.25
CA SER A 139 -2.74 -4.34 9.42
C SER A 139 -1.33 -3.76 9.66
N SER A 140 -1.24 -2.44 9.79
CA SER A 140 0.03 -1.75 10.11
C SER A 140 0.53 -2.12 11.51
N LYS A 141 -0.36 -2.18 12.51
CA LYS A 141 -0.02 -2.62 13.87
C LYS A 141 0.46 -4.06 13.89
N TYR A 142 -0.22 -4.96 13.18
CA TYR A 142 0.20 -6.36 13.05
C TYR A 142 1.62 -6.46 12.49
N SER A 143 1.89 -5.72 11.41
CA SER A 143 3.20 -5.70 10.77
C SER A 143 4.30 -5.17 11.71
N GLU A 144 4.00 -4.12 12.50
CA GLU A 144 4.90 -3.58 13.52
C GLU A 144 5.18 -4.61 14.63
N MET A 145 4.15 -5.29 15.14
CA MET A 145 4.31 -6.32 16.17
C MET A 145 5.21 -7.45 15.68
N ILE A 146 4.95 -7.99 14.48
CA ILE A 146 5.78 -9.04 13.89
C ILE A 146 7.24 -8.60 13.71
N ALA A 147 7.45 -7.37 13.20
CA ALA A 147 8.80 -6.84 12.98
C ALA A 147 9.60 -6.65 14.29
N ASN A 148 8.91 -6.37 15.39
CA ASN A 148 9.52 -6.19 16.72
C ASN A 148 9.69 -7.49 17.51
N LEU A 149 9.20 -8.63 17.03
CA LEU A 149 9.41 -9.92 17.70
C LEU A 149 10.90 -10.24 17.84
N LYS A 150 11.24 -10.72 19.02
CA LYS A 150 12.61 -11.08 19.38
C LYS A 150 12.72 -12.57 19.67
N ALA A 151 13.84 -13.14 19.30
CA ALA A 151 14.19 -14.53 19.55
C ALA A 151 15.34 -14.61 20.56
N GLU A 152 15.18 -15.45 21.57
CA GLU A 152 16.25 -15.81 22.50
C GLU A 152 17.08 -16.95 21.90
N THR A 153 18.33 -16.67 21.62
CA THR A 153 19.31 -17.65 21.10
C THR A 153 20.46 -17.83 22.08
N GLU A 154 21.34 -18.80 21.82
CA GLU A 154 22.57 -18.99 22.63
C GLU A 154 23.52 -17.80 22.52
N GLU A 155 23.44 -17.02 21.45
CA GLU A 155 24.26 -15.83 21.20
C GLU A 155 23.62 -14.57 21.80
N GLY A 156 22.41 -14.67 22.36
CA GLY A 156 21.66 -13.57 22.96
C GLY A 156 20.33 -13.32 22.28
N VAL A 157 19.71 -12.18 22.59
CA VAL A 157 18.42 -11.77 22.03
C VAL A 157 18.65 -11.08 20.69
N VAL A 158 18.01 -11.60 19.65
CA VAL A 158 18.10 -11.07 18.28
C VAL A 158 16.70 -10.84 17.69
N PRO A 159 16.54 -9.94 16.71
CA PRO A 159 15.28 -9.84 15.94
C PRO A 159 14.89 -11.19 15.34
N LEU A 160 13.59 -11.51 15.38
CA LEU A 160 13.07 -12.78 14.87
C LEU A 160 13.44 -13.00 13.39
N SER A 161 13.44 -11.94 12.58
CA SER A 161 13.82 -11.98 11.17
C SER A 161 15.23 -12.57 10.91
N LYS A 162 16.16 -12.43 11.87
CA LYS A 162 17.52 -12.96 11.72
C LYS A 162 17.59 -14.49 11.80
N ILE A 163 16.65 -15.14 12.50
CA ILE A 163 16.69 -16.61 12.61
C ILE A 163 16.09 -17.32 11.41
N GLY A 164 15.35 -16.60 10.57
CA GLY A 164 14.77 -17.16 9.34
C GLY A 164 15.81 -17.80 8.40
N THR A 165 17.04 -17.24 8.36
CA THR A 165 18.14 -17.79 7.55
C THR A 165 18.57 -19.19 8.00
N HIS A 166 18.53 -19.47 9.30
CA HIS A 166 18.88 -20.79 9.87
C HIS A 166 17.80 -21.85 9.59
N MET A 167 16.55 -21.41 9.35
CA MET A 167 15.47 -22.33 8.95
C MET A 167 15.67 -22.87 7.53
N GLY A 168 16.53 -22.25 6.71
CA GLY A 168 16.95 -22.72 5.40
C GLY A 168 18.25 -23.57 5.41
N SER A 169 18.84 -23.87 6.58
CA SER A 169 20.06 -24.66 6.68
C SER A 169 19.92 -26.07 6.10
N GLU A 170 20.99 -26.64 5.53
CA GLU A 170 21.03 -28.04 5.09
C GLU A 170 20.97 -29.00 6.28
N ASP A 171 21.47 -28.58 7.47
CA ASP A 171 21.41 -29.40 8.69
C ASP A 171 19.98 -29.40 9.28
N ARG A 172 19.39 -30.62 9.32
CA ARG A 172 18.07 -30.85 9.89
C ARG A 172 17.96 -30.46 11.38
N ASN A 173 19.03 -30.70 12.15
CA ASN A 173 19.03 -30.42 13.59
C ASN A 173 19.05 -28.89 13.81
N GLU A 174 19.80 -28.15 13.01
CA GLU A 174 19.82 -26.70 13.03
C GLU A 174 18.44 -26.15 12.68
N ARG A 175 17.81 -26.60 11.58
CA ARG A 175 16.44 -26.20 11.24
C ARG A 175 15.46 -26.44 12.37
N ALA A 176 15.49 -27.64 12.98
CA ALA A 176 14.58 -28.00 14.08
C ALA A 176 14.78 -27.09 15.31
N LYS A 177 16.04 -26.80 15.65
CA LYS A 177 16.38 -25.87 16.75
C LYS A 177 15.80 -24.48 16.52
N TYR A 178 16.04 -23.92 15.34
CA TYR A 178 15.58 -22.56 15.05
C TYR A 178 14.07 -22.48 14.80
N ALA A 179 13.43 -23.54 14.30
CA ALA A 179 11.97 -23.64 14.22
C ALA A 179 11.33 -23.58 15.62
N ALA A 180 11.88 -24.30 16.60
CA ALA A 180 11.39 -24.25 17.98
C ALA A 180 11.56 -22.87 18.63
N ILE A 181 12.66 -22.17 18.31
CA ILE A 181 12.88 -20.78 18.78
C ILE A 181 11.83 -19.84 18.12
N TRP A 182 11.57 -20.03 16.83
CA TRP A 182 10.56 -19.27 16.08
C TRP A 182 9.16 -19.44 16.70
N GLU A 183 8.73 -20.68 16.89
CA GLU A 183 7.43 -20.99 17.52
C GLU A 183 7.31 -20.37 18.92
N LYS A 184 8.36 -20.50 19.77
CA LYS A 184 8.37 -19.88 21.10
C LYS A 184 8.24 -18.37 21.03
N SER A 185 8.91 -17.72 20.08
CA SER A 185 8.85 -16.26 19.91
C SER A 185 7.45 -15.78 19.50
N PHE A 186 6.80 -16.48 18.57
CA PHE A 186 5.41 -16.19 18.22
C PHE A 186 4.44 -16.46 19.37
N ALA A 187 4.59 -17.59 20.06
CA ALA A 187 3.75 -17.92 21.20
C ALA A 187 3.85 -16.90 22.34
N SER A 188 4.98 -16.20 22.48
CA SER A 188 5.13 -15.15 23.49
C SER A 188 4.30 -13.89 23.21
N ALA A 189 3.90 -13.66 21.96
CA ALA A 189 3.04 -12.56 21.54
C ALA A 189 1.65 -13.03 21.11
N GLY A 190 1.33 -14.31 21.31
CA GLY A 190 0.12 -14.95 20.79
C GLY A 190 -1.15 -14.24 21.23
N GLU A 191 -1.28 -13.95 22.53
CA GLU A 191 -2.48 -13.28 23.08
C GLU A 191 -2.68 -11.88 22.46
N GLU A 192 -1.60 -11.08 22.33
CA GLU A 192 -1.65 -9.74 21.73
C GLU A 192 -1.96 -9.80 20.22
N LEU A 193 -1.44 -10.82 19.51
CA LEU A 193 -1.72 -11.03 18.09
C LEU A 193 -3.16 -11.50 17.85
N ASP A 194 -3.67 -12.38 18.71
CA ASP A 194 -5.06 -12.87 18.66
C ASP A 194 -6.02 -11.71 18.91
N ASP A 195 -5.80 -10.89 19.96
CA ASP A 195 -6.60 -9.70 20.27
C ASP A 195 -6.62 -8.67 19.13
N LEU A 196 -5.54 -8.61 18.33
CA LEU A 196 -5.47 -7.71 17.19
C LEU A 196 -6.21 -8.25 15.96
N TYR A 197 -6.37 -9.58 15.88
CA TYR A 197 -7.00 -10.26 14.75
C TYR A 197 -8.53 -10.41 14.91
N ASP A 198 -9.02 -10.43 16.15
CA ASP A 198 -10.46 -10.52 16.52
C ASP A 198 -11.16 -9.14 16.47
#